data_cccfa8eee7b327145089f94e6d67d684
#
_entry.id   cccfa8eee7b327145089f94e6d67d684
#
_cell.length_a   1.000
_cell.length_b   1.000
_cell.length_c   1.000
_cell.angle_alpha   90.00
_cell.angle_beta   90.00
_cell.angle_gamma   90.00
#
_symmetry.space_group_name_H-M   'P 1'
#
loop_
_entity.id
_entity.type
_entity.pdbx_description
1 polymer ?
#
loop_
_entity_poly.entity_id
_entity_poly.type
_entity_poly.pdbx_seq_one_letter_code
_entity_poly.pdbx_strand_id
1 'polypeptide(L)'
;MIFKIINLHCFDIFYLLVLIMKKILLLIFFSFFFVSNSNAACDDPLTDGVDYSKCRFSDGQDLQGSYLPNSNLSFASFVQVNLDKSIMMNSNLSFGTFPESTFVRANLYETISIGGNFEKTNFTNANLTRVDFMGATLIEANFQNANLMESNFTSANITNANLKMQI
;
A
#
# COMPACT_ATOMS: atom_id res chain seq x y z
N MET A 1 31.24 26.28 55.15
CA MET A 1 30.63 24.95 54.94
C MET A 1 29.48 24.96 53.93
N ILE A 2 28.72 26.03 53.79
CA ILE A 2 27.57 26.17 52.90
C ILE A 2 27.95 26.27 51.41
N PHE A 3 29.08 26.90 51.07
CA PHE A 3 29.55 27.05 49.67
C PHE A 3 29.97 25.72 48.99
N LYS A 4 30.33 24.69 49.76
CA LYS A 4 30.75 23.39 49.22
C LYS A 4 29.55 22.50 48.81
N ILE A 5 28.41 22.70 49.44
CA ILE A 5 27.17 21.92 49.15
C ILE A 5 26.47 22.48 47.92
N ILE A 6 26.49 23.80 47.69
CA ILE A 6 25.86 24.43 46.51
C ILE A 6 26.60 24.05 45.20
N ASN A 7 27.94 23.92 45.25
CA ASN A 7 28.70 23.53 44.05
C ASN A 7 28.49 22.04 43.65
N LEU A 8 28.24 21.16 44.62
CA LEU A 8 27.98 19.73 44.31
C LEU A 8 26.62 19.58 43.62
N HIS A 9 25.58 20.31 44.05
CA HIS A 9 24.25 20.26 43.42
C HIS A 9 24.23 20.89 42.04
N CYS A 10 24.98 21.93 41.77
CA CYS A 10 25.07 22.55 40.45
C CYS A 10 25.74 21.62 39.42
N PHE A 11 26.76 20.84 39.82
CA PHE A 11 27.45 19.87 38.95
C PHE A 11 26.54 18.70 38.59
N ASP A 12 25.77 18.19 39.55
CA ASP A 12 24.82 17.08 39.33
C ASP A 12 23.65 17.49 38.41
N ILE A 13 23.12 18.70 38.61
CA ILE A 13 22.06 19.25 37.76
C ILE A 13 22.58 19.49 36.33
N PHE A 14 23.80 20.02 36.19
CA PHE A 14 24.40 20.24 34.87
C PHE A 14 24.67 18.92 34.14
N TYR A 15 25.13 17.90 34.83
CA TYR A 15 25.35 16.56 34.26
C TYR A 15 24.06 15.89 33.85
N LEU A 16 23.01 16.03 34.66
CA LEU A 16 21.67 15.53 34.35
C LEU A 16 21.08 16.24 33.14
N LEU A 17 21.23 17.56 33.02
CA LEU A 17 20.82 18.34 31.86
C LEU A 17 21.52 17.93 30.56
N VAL A 18 22.83 17.68 30.63
CA VAL A 18 23.64 17.21 29.49
C VAL A 18 23.22 15.80 29.07
N LEU A 19 22.87 14.91 30.01
CA LEU A 19 22.33 13.58 29.73
C LEU A 19 20.94 13.63 29.07
N ILE A 20 20.08 14.52 29.56
CA ILE A 20 18.74 14.74 28.97
C ILE A 20 18.88 15.33 27.57
N MET A 21 19.75 16.32 27.37
CA MET A 21 20.01 16.91 26.04
C MET A 21 20.56 15.88 25.06
N LYS A 22 21.47 14.99 25.50
CA LYS A 22 21.97 13.87 24.66
C LYS A 22 20.85 12.89 24.28
N LYS A 23 19.95 12.55 25.21
CA LYS A 23 18.79 11.68 24.91
C LYS A 23 17.79 12.35 23.97
N ILE A 24 17.53 13.64 24.15
CA ILE A 24 16.65 14.42 23.28
C ILE A 24 17.28 14.56 21.88
N LEU A 25 18.59 14.83 21.81
CA LEU A 25 19.31 14.91 20.54
C LEU A 25 19.33 13.54 19.81
N LEU A 26 19.46 12.44 20.56
CA LEU A 26 19.36 11.08 20.02
C LEU A 26 17.96 10.78 19.48
N LEU A 27 16.90 11.20 20.19
CA LEU A 27 15.51 11.05 19.75
C LEU A 27 15.21 11.92 18.52
N ILE A 28 15.73 13.14 18.45
CA ILE A 28 15.63 14.01 17.28
C ILE A 28 16.42 13.43 16.12
N PHE A 29 17.62 12.91 16.36
CA PHE A 29 18.42 12.25 15.32
C PHE A 29 17.74 10.98 14.80
N PHE A 30 17.14 10.18 15.70
CA PHE A 30 16.35 9.01 15.33
C PHE A 30 15.09 9.40 14.54
N SER A 31 14.39 10.48 14.93
CA SER A 31 13.22 10.96 14.16
C SER A 31 13.60 11.55 12.80
N PHE A 32 14.78 12.15 12.65
CA PHE A 32 15.30 12.62 11.36
C PHE A 32 15.80 11.48 10.45
N PHE A 33 16.25 10.37 11.02
CA PHE A 33 16.64 9.19 10.24
C PHE A 33 15.44 8.35 9.79
N PHE A 34 14.28 8.49 10.45
CA PHE A 34 13.03 7.82 10.04
C PHE A 34 12.17 8.65 9.09
N VAL A 35 12.54 9.88 8.76
CA VAL A 35 11.89 10.66 7.70
C VAL A 35 12.79 10.63 6.48
N SER A 36 12.81 9.52 5.77
CA SER A 36 13.02 9.50 4.31
C SER A 36 13.43 8.11 3.84
N ASN A 37 12.57 7.45 3.39
CA ASN A 37 12.42 6.72 2.14
C ASN A 37 11.20 5.85 2.33
N SER A 38 10.10 6.32 1.80
CA SER A 38 8.85 5.56 1.66
C SER A 38 8.99 4.37 0.69
N ASN A 39 10.20 3.94 0.39
CA ASN A 39 10.43 2.66 -0.27
C ASN A 39 10.46 1.58 0.80
N ALA A 40 9.32 0.90 1.00
CA ALA A 40 9.31 -0.32 1.78
C ALA A 40 10.27 -1.33 1.16
N ALA A 41 10.99 -2.08 2.00
CA ALA A 41 11.48 -3.37 1.53
C ALA A 41 10.24 -4.23 1.20
N CYS A 42 10.26 -4.99 0.12
CA CYS A 42 9.08 -5.75 -0.32
C CYS A 42 8.60 -6.78 0.73
N ASP A 43 9.41 -7.05 1.74
CA ASP A 43 9.11 -7.94 2.87
C ASP A 43 8.53 -7.20 4.10
N ASP A 44 8.43 -5.86 4.05
CA ASP A 44 7.84 -5.08 5.13
C ASP A 44 6.32 -5.31 5.22
N PRO A 45 5.73 -5.21 6.42
CA PRO A 45 4.28 -5.29 6.57
C PRO A 45 3.56 -4.27 5.69
N LEU A 46 2.54 -4.73 4.97
CA LEU A 46 1.73 -3.87 4.08
C LEU A 46 0.98 -2.81 4.90
N THR A 47 1.20 -1.53 4.59
CA THR A 47 0.62 -0.39 5.31
C THR A 47 0.20 0.74 4.37
N ASP A 48 -0.55 1.70 4.90
CA ASP A 48 -1.08 2.88 4.22
C ASP A 48 0.04 3.82 3.72
N GLY A 49 -0.13 4.35 2.52
CA GLY A 49 0.68 5.43 1.97
C GLY A 49 2.13 5.06 1.64
N VAL A 50 2.47 3.78 1.60
CA VAL A 50 3.85 3.31 1.38
C VAL A 50 4.13 3.03 -0.09
N ASP A 51 5.38 3.18 -0.49
CA ASP A 51 5.86 2.87 -1.84
C ASP A 51 6.38 1.43 -1.91
N TYR A 52 5.56 0.55 -2.50
CA TYR A 52 5.88 -0.84 -2.85
C TYR A 52 6.08 -1.01 -4.36
N SER A 53 6.40 0.07 -5.07
CA SER A 53 6.60 0.02 -6.52
C SER A 53 7.71 -0.98 -6.88
N LYS A 54 7.48 -1.71 -7.97
CA LYS A 54 8.39 -2.76 -8.46
C LYS A 54 8.61 -3.94 -7.49
N CYS A 55 7.92 -4.00 -6.36
CA CYS A 55 7.97 -5.14 -5.47
C CYS A 55 7.43 -6.41 -6.15
N ARG A 56 8.02 -7.55 -5.83
CA ARG A 56 7.51 -8.85 -6.21
C ARG A 56 7.00 -9.59 -4.97
N PHE A 57 5.70 -9.79 -4.92
CA PHE A 57 5.06 -10.63 -3.92
C PHE A 57 5.07 -12.07 -4.40
N SER A 58 5.24 -13.01 -3.49
CA SER A 58 5.38 -14.43 -3.84
C SER A 58 4.13 -14.98 -4.50
N ASP A 59 4.30 -15.81 -5.53
CA ASP A 59 3.19 -16.47 -6.22
C ASP A 59 2.39 -17.32 -5.21
N GLY A 60 1.06 -17.13 -5.18
CA GLY A 60 0.16 -17.80 -4.23
C GLY A 60 0.16 -17.22 -2.81
N GLN A 61 0.83 -16.10 -2.57
CA GLN A 61 0.84 -15.47 -1.23
C GLN A 61 -0.57 -15.09 -0.80
N ASP A 62 -0.88 -15.32 0.48
CA ASP A 62 -2.14 -14.87 1.09
C ASP A 62 -1.96 -13.49 1.74
N LEU A 63 -2.54 -12.48 1.08
CA LEU A 63 -2.57 -11.08 1.53
C LEU A 63 -4.01 -10.63 1.80
N GLN A 64 -4.90 -11.58 2.15
CA GLN A 64 -6.30 -11.30 2.42
C GLN A 64 -6.45 -10.23 3.50
N GLY A 65 -7.30 -9.24 3.24
CA GLY A 65 -7.59 -8.15 4.17
C GLY A 65 -6.46 -7.13 4.35
N SER A 66 -5.44 -7.15 3.50
CA SER A 66 -4.35 -6.16 3.55
C SER A 66 -4.89 -4.73 3.49
N TYR A 67 -4.27 -3.82 4.25
CA TYR A 67 -4.63 -2.41 4.32
C TYR A 67 -3.56 -1.56 3.62
N LEU A 68 -3.84 -1.14 2.39
CA LEU A 68 -2.93 -0.50 1.45
C LEU A 68 -3.50 0.78 0.80
N PRO A 69 -4.33 1.59 1.49
CA PRO A 69 -4.83 2.79 0.82
C PRO A 69 -3.69 3.77 0.54
N ASN A 70 -3.87 4.62 -0.46
CA ASN A 70 -2.92 5.66 -0.89
C ASN A 70 -1.50 5.14 -1.22
N SER A 71 -1.31 3.83 -1.39
CA SER A 71 0.00 3.20 -1.60
C SER A 71 0.40 3.19 -3.08
N ASN A 72 1.70 3.23 -3.34
CA ASN A 72 2.24 3.08 -4.68
C ASN A 72 2.64 1.62 -4.93
N LEU A 73 1.89 0.92 -5.76
CA LEU A 73 2.09 -0.48 -6.17
C LEU A 73 2.40 -0.56 -7.68
N SER A 74 2.83 0.56 -8.28
CA SER A 74 3.12 0.59 -9.71
C SER A 74 4.27 -0.34 -10.06
N PHE A 75 4.13 -1.05 -11.19
CA PHE A 75 5.07 -2.07 -11.65
C PHE A 75 5.28 -3.24 -10.66
N ALA A 76 4.51 -3.36 -9.59
CA ALA A 76 4.60 -4.48 -8.68
C ALA A 76 4.02 -5.76 -9.30
N SER A 77 4.50 -6.91 -8.83
CA SER A 77 4.04 -8.23 -9.29
C SER A 77 3.31 -8.98 -8.17
N PHE A 78 2.07 -9.42 -8.48
CA PHE A 78 1.16 -10.14 -7.59
C PHE A 78 0.56 -11.35 -8.31
N VAL A 79 1.39 -12.20 -8.89
CA VAL A 79 0.93 -13.38 -9.65
C VAL A 79 0.28 -14.39 -8.71
N GLN A 80 -0.98 -14.77 -8.97
CA GLN A 80 -1.74 -15.74 -8.17
C GLN A 80 -1.88 -15.38 -6.68
N VAL A 81 -1.79 -14.10 -6.32
CA VAL A 81 -1.87 -13.62 -4.93
C VAL A 81 -3.32 -13.47 -4.49
N ASN A 82 -3.63 -13.86 -3.25
CA ASN A 82 -4.92 -13.63 -2.62
C ASN A 82 -4.97 -12.23 -1.98
N LEU A 83 -5.72 -11.32 -2.59
CA LEU A 83 -5.98 -9.96 -2.11
C LEU A 83 -7.46 -9.76 -1.75
N ASP A 84 -8.16 -10.83 -1.40
CA ASP A 84 -9.58 -10.77 -1.04
C ASP A 84 -9.79 -9.85 0.17
N LYS A 85 -10.85 -9.03 0.12
CA LYS A 85 -11.19 -8.07 1.19
C LYS A 85 -10.11 -7.03 1.49
N SER A 86 -9.08 -6.91 0.65
CA SER A 86 -8.07 -5.86 0.80
C SER A 86 -8.69 -4.47 0.64
N ILE A 87 -8.08 -3.47 1.28
CA ILE A 87 -8.45 -2.06 1.17
C ILE A 87 -7.31 -1.33 0.48
N MET A 88 -7.55 -0.92 -0.77
CA MET A 88 -6.53 -0.32 -1.66
C MET A 88 -7.01 1.01 -2.25
N MET A 89 -7.91 1.71 -1.56
CA MET A 89 -8.47 2.98 -2.07
C MET A 89 -7.37 3.98 -2.40
N ASN A 90 -7.55 4.73 -3.50
CA ASN A 90 -6.62 5.77 -3.98
C ASN A 90 -5.20 5.28 -4.25
N SER A 91 -4.97 3.98 -4.37
CA SER A 91 -3.64 3.42 -4.63
C SER A 91 -3.31 3.42 -6.12
N ASN A 92 -2.01 3.39 -6.43
CA ASN A 92 -1.51 3.31 -7.80
C ASN A 92 -1.03 1.89 -8.12
N LEU A 93 -1.78 1.18 -8.96
CA LEU A 93 -1.49 -0.17 -9.46
C LEU A 93 -1.01 -0.14 -10.93
N SER A 94 -0.68 1.02 -11.48
CA SER A 94 -0.35 1.17 -12.89
C SER A 94 0.82 0.30 -13.30
N PHE A 95 0.71 -0.35 -14.46
CA PHE A 95 1.72 -1.25 -15.00
C PHE A 95 2.09 -2.43 -14.09
N GLY A 96 1.33 -2.66 -13.02
CA GLY A 96 1.47 -3.84 -12.17
C GLY A 96 0.96 -5.12 -12.85
N THR A 97 1.35 -6.27 -12.34
CA THR A 97 0.97 -7.59 -12.89
C THR A 97 0.23 -8.41 -11.82
N PHE A 98 -1.03 -8.71 -12.08
CA PHE A 98 -1.97 -9.39 -11.17
C PHE A 98 -2.64 -10.62 -11.82
N PRO A 99 -1.99 -11.37 -12.73
CA PRO A 99 -2.68 -12.48 -13.39
C PRO A 99 -3.08 -13.56 -12.38
N GLU A 100 -4.28 -14.10 -12.58
CA GLU A 100 -4.88 -15.15 -11.74
C GLU A 100 -5.01 -14.80 -10.26
N SER A 101 -4.80 -13.54 -9.87
CA SER A 101 -4.98 -13.07 -8.50
C SER A 101 -6.45 -12.87 -8.15
N THR A 102 -6.74 -12.83 -6.84
CA THR A 102 -8.11 -12.63 -6.38
C THR A 102 -8.25 -11.34 -5.56
N PHE A 103 -9.33 -10.59 -5.86
CA PHE A 103 -9.75 -9.36 -5.19
C PHE A 103 -11.22 -9.45 -4.75
N VAL A 104 -11.67 -10.64 -4.36
CA VAL A 104 -13.08 -10.85 -3.98
C VAL A 104 -13.44 -9.96 -2.80
N ARG A 105 -14.46 -9.11 -2.97
CA ARG A 105 -14.89 -8.12 -1.97
C ARG A 105 -13.82 -7.09 -1.58
N ALA A 106 -12.77 -6.93 -2.37
CA ALA A 106 -11.78 -5.89 -2.14
C ALA A 106 -12.36 -4.49 -2.42
N ASN A 107 -11.80 -3.47 -1.79
CA ASN A 107 -12.13 -2.08 -2.02
C ASN A 107 -10.99 -1.38 -2.78
N LEU A 108 -11.21 -1.17 -4.08
CA LEU A 108 -10.29 -0.47 -4.99
C LEU A 108 -10.85 0.90 -5.42
N TYR A 109 -11.69 1.53 -4.61
CA TYR A 109 -12.27 2.83 -4.92
C TYR A 109 -11.19 3.85 -5.32
N GLU A 110 -11.38 4.53 -6.47
CA GLU A 110 -10.46 5.54 -7.03
C GLU A 110 -9.00 5.05 -7.23
N THR A 111 -8.76 3.76 -7.42
CA THR A 111 -7.41 3.28 -7.78
C THR A 111 -7.05 3.64 -9.21
N ILE A 112 -5.75 3.86 -9.44
CA ILE A 112 -5.17 4.04 -10.77
C ILE A 112 -4.54 2.72 -11.19
N SER A 113 -5.09 2.07 -12.24
CA SER A 113 -4.70 0.74 -12.73
C SER A 113 -4.31 0.77 -14.22
N ILE A 114 -3.80 1.91 -14.69
CA ILE A 114 -3.47 2.18 -16.10
C ILE A 114 -2.42 1.17 -16.58
N GLY A 115 -2.70 0.52 -17.72
CA GLY A 115 -1.77 -0.42 -18.36
C GLY A 115 -1.43 -1.66 -17.52
N GLY A 116 -2.14 -1.90 -16.43
CA GLY A 116 -1.94 -3.07 -15.57
C GLY A 116 -2.37 -4.37 -16.26
N ASN A 117 -1.76 -5.48 -15.89
CA ASN A 117 -2.16 -6.82 -16.34
C ASN A 117 -2.99 -7.51 -15.25
N PHE A 118 -4.27 -7.70 -15.54
CA PHE A 118 -5.27 -8.37 -14.68
C PHE A 118 -5.89 -9.57 -15.40
N GLU A 119 -5.12 -10.28 -16.23
CA GLU A 119 -5.60 -11.48 -16.93
C GLU A 119 -6.12 -12.52 -15.93
N LYS A 120 -7.33 -13.05 -16.15
CA LYS A 120 -7.99 -14.02 -15.27
C LYS A 120 -8.15 -13.60 -13.80
N THR A 121 -7.99 -12.33 -13.51
CA THR A 121 -8.15 -11.81 -12.14
C THR A 121 -9.61 -11.88 -11.70
N ASN A 122 -9.84 -12.25 -10.45
CA ASN A 122 -11.19 -12.36 -9.88
C ASN A 122 -11.57 -11.14 -9.05
N PHE A 123 -12.45 -10.28 -9.57
CA PHE A 123 -13.01 -9.10 -8.90
C PHE A 123 -14.43 -9.31 -8.38
N THR A 124 -14.87 -10.56 -8.13
CA THR A 124 -16.24 -10.83 -7.69
C THR A 124 -16.60 -10.01 -6.45
N ASN A 125 -17.72 -9.28 -6.52
CA ASN A 125 -18.21 -8.40 -5.45
C ASN A 125 -17.24 -7.27 -5.05
N ALA A 126 -16.21 -6.95 -5.80
CA ALA A 126 -15.29 -5.86 -5.49
C ALA A 126 -15.93 -4.49 -5.68
N ASN A 127 -15.48 -3.50 -4.91
CA ASN A 127 -15.78 -2.09 -5.16
C ASN A 127 -14.71 -1.52 -6.11
N LEU A 128 -15.07 -1.33 -7.36
CA LEU A 128 -14.24 -0.78 -8.43
C LEU A 128 -14.74 0.61 -8.89
N THR A 129 -15.50 1.30 -8.04
CA THR A 129 -16.02 2.62 -8.36
C THR A 129 -14.87 3.58 -8.65
N ARG A 130 -14.93 4.29 -9.79
CA ARG A 130 -13.96 5.26 -10.28
C ARG A 130 -12.55 4.71 -10.51
N VAL A 131 -12.40 3.42 -10.70
CA VAL A 131 -11.09 2.83 -11.05
C VAL A 131 -10.72 3.24 -12.48
N ASP A 132 -9.46 3.62 -12.67
CA ASP A 132 -8.93 3.89 -14.01
C ASP A 132 -8.19 2.66 -14.55
N PHE A 133 -8.86 1.89 -15.42
CA PHE A 133 -8.31 0.74 -16.15
C PHE A 133 -7.85 1.09 -17.57
N MET A 134 -7.55 2.36 -17.86
CA MET A 134 -7.14 2.75 -19.21
C MET A 134 -5.97 1.89 -19.71
N GLY A 135 -6.14 1.27 -20.89
CA GLY A 135 -5.12 0.42 -21.51
C GLY A 135 -4.78 -0.88 -20.76
N ALA A 136 -5.54 -1.24 -19.72
CA ALA A 136 -5.29 -2.46 -18.95
C ALA A 136 -5.62 -3.73 -19.75
N THR A 137 -4.95 -4.84 -19.43
CA THR A 137 -5.27 -6.19 -19.90
C THR A 137 -6.16 -6.87 -18.87
N LEU A 138 -7.42 -7.15 -19.24
CA LEU A 138 -8.46 -7.74 -18.39
C LEU A 138 -9.07 -8.99 -19.04
N ILE A 139 -8.26 -9.70 -19.85
CA ILE A 139 -8.69 -10.90 -20.56
C ILE A 139 -9.17 -11.95 -19.55
N GLU A 140 -10.37 -12.50 -19.76
CA GLU A 140 -10.99 -13.49 -18.87
C GLU A 140 -11.17 -13.04 -17.41
N ALA A 141 -11.01 -11.75 -17.10
CA ALA A 141 -11.26 -11.24 -15.75
C ALA A 141 -12.73 -11.43 -15.34
N ASN A 142 -12.96 -11.72 -14.06
CA ASN A 142 -14.29 -11.94 -13.52
C ASN A 142 -14.75 -10.75 -12.69
N PHE A 143 -15.71 -9.98 -13.22
CA PHE A 143 -16.34 -8.82 -12.55
C PHE A 143 -17.73 -9.14 -11.99
N GLN A 144 -18.07 -10.41 -11.76
CA GLN A 144 -19.39 -10.78 -11.27
C GLN A 144 -19.77 -9.97 -10.03
N ASN A 145 -20.89 -9.24 -10.10
CA ASN A 145 -21.39 -8.39 -9.01
C ASN A 145 -20.42 -7.28 -8.53
N ALA A 146 -19.38 -6.97 -9.27
CA ALA A 146 -18.50 -5.84 -8.94
C ALA A 146 -19.23 -4.51 -9.19
N ASN A 147 -18.94 -3.51 -8.37
CA ASN A 147 -19.42 -2.14 -8.60
C ASN A 147 -18.43 -1.41 -9.51
N LEU A 148 -18.81 -1.18 -10.76
CA LEU A 148 -17.99 -0.52 -11.79
C LEU A 148 -18.42 0.94 -12.06
N MET A 149 -19.17 1.57 -11.15
CA MET A 149 -19.68 2.92 -11.34
C MET A 149 -18.55 3.90 -11.63
N GLU A 150 -18.69 4.71 -12.70
CA GLU A 150 -17.72 5.73 -13.12
C GLU A 150 -16.29 5.19 -13.40
N SER A 151 -16.10 3.88 -13.56
CA SER A 151 -14.80 3.32 -13.94
C SER A 151 -14.46 3.56 -15.40
N ASN A 152 -13.18 3.74 -15.71
CA ASN A 152 -12.66 4.01 -17.04
C ASN A 152 -12.02 2.78 -17.66
N PHE A 153 -12.59 2.23 -18.73
CA PHE A 153 -12.05 1.10 -19.51
C PHE A 153 -11.52 1.54 -20.90
N THR A 154 -11.21 2.81 -21.09
CA THR A 154 -10.73 3.30 -22.39
C THR A 154 -9.50 2.50 -22.83
N SER A 155 -9.57 1.93 -24.03
CA SER A 155 -8.50 1.09 -24.62
C SER A 155 -8.13 -0.17 -23.81
N ALA A 156 -8.90 -0.54 -22.80
CA ALA A 156 -8.67 -1.79 -22.06
C ALA A 156 -9.06 -3.02 -22.92
N ASN A 157 -8.33 -4.12 -22.78
CA ASN A 157 -8.67 -5.40 -23.39
C ASN A 157 -9.51 -6.25 -22.42
N ILE A 158 -10.81 -6.28 -22.62
CA ILE A 158 -11.77 -7.04 -21.81
C ILE A 158 -12.25 -8.32 -22.51
N THR A 159 -11.46 -8.91 -23.39
CA THR A 159 -11.83 -10.12 -24.13
C THR A 159 -12.23 -11.24 -23.16
N ASN A 160 -13.43 -11.83 -23.37
CA ASN A 160 -14.00 -12.88 -22.52
C ASN A 160 -14.17 -12.52 -21.04
N ALA A 161 -14.09 -11.25 -20.65
CA ALA A 161 -14.37 -10.86 -19.26
C ALA A 161 -15.83 -11.12 -18.89
N ASN A 162 -16.07 -11.57 -17.65
CA ASN A 162 -17.41 -11.80 -17.10
C ASN A 162 -17.93 -10.52 -16.41
N LEU A 163 -18.87 -9.83 -17.06
CA LEU A 163 -19.49 -8.60 -16.57
C LEU A 163 -20.89 -8.82 -15.99
N LYS A 164 -21.21 -10.00 -15.47
CA LYS A 164 -22.55 -10.26 -14.90
C LYS A 164 -22.76 -9.43 -13.65
N MET A 165 -23.57 -8.38 -13.79
CA MET A 165 -23.98 -7.50 -12.69
C MET A 165 -25.20 -8.09 -11.98
N GLN A 166 -25.38 -7.84 -10.66
CA GLN A 166 -26.70 -7.99 -10.05
C GLN A 166 -27.58 -6.84 -10.53
N ILE A 167 -28.77 -7.18 -11.02
CA ILE A 167 -29.83 -6.23 -11.38
C ILE A 167 -30.63 -5.91 -10.11
#